data_f0d589e9c6772e47cb4aeaf2920e9e71
#
_entry.id   f0d589e9c6772e47cb4aeaf2920e9e71
#
_cell.length_a   1.000
_cell.length_b   1.000
_cell.length_c   1.000
_cell.angle_alpha   90.00
_cell.angle_beta   90.00
_cell.angle_gamma   90.00
#
_symmetry.space_group_name_H-M   'P 1'
#
loop_
_entity.id
_entity.type
_entity.pdbx_description
1 polymer ?
#
loop_
_entity_poly.entity_id
_entity_poly.type
_entity_poly.pdbx_seq_one_letter_code
_entity_poly.pdbx_strand_id
1 'polypeptide(L)'
;DKPNAYGYLPLIDKNPTQITEGYFELVDFVIREAGKRGLYIGLLPTWASNVVEKDGNPALFNPDNAYTYGKILGTRYKNEAVIWILGGDRNVVTDKEFEIWQSMAKGIQEGNGGTQLMSYHPTGEISSHYWFHNESWLSFNILQSGHYRRMDPVYRFSGMYAQLNPIKPFVNAEPSYEDIPVLFWEYFDYAKFGKKKEDIIGDNGLIKDT
;
A
#
# COMPACT_ATOMS: atom_id res chain seq x y z
N ASP A 1 6.03 15.51 1.07
CA ASP A 1 5.25 15.25 -0.13
C ASP A 1 5.98 15.79 -1.35
N LYS A 2 5.90 15.07 -2.49
CA LYS A 2 6.41 15.55 -3.77
C LYS A 2 5.25 16.03 -4.63
N PRO A 3 5.42 17.12 -5.39
CA PRO A 3 4.38 17.55 -6.32
C PRO A 3 4.22 16.57 -7.48
N ASN A 4 3.05 16.58 -8.10
CA ASN A 4 2.82 15.87 -9.36
C ASN A 4 3.56 16.57 -10.53
N ALA A 5 3.45 16.01 -11.76
CA ALA A 5 4.12 16.55 -12.95
C ALA A 5 3.72 18.00 -13.28
N TYR A 6 2.61 18.50 -12.74
CA TYR A 6 2.12 19.86 -12.93
C TYR A 6 2.44 20.79 -11.75
N GLY A 7 3.20 20.34 -10.77
CA GLY A 7 3.63 21.13 -9.62
C GLY A 7 2.64 21.19 -8.45
N TYR A 8 1.54 20.45 -8.49
CA TYR A 8 0.55 20.43 -7.40
C TYR A 8 0.94 19.42 -6.32
N LEU A 9 0.87 19.84 -5.06
CA LEU A 9 0.91 18.95 -3.89
C LEU A 9 -0.48 18.35 -3.63
N PRO A 10 -0.57 17.15 -3.01
CA PRO A 10 -1.87 16.48 -2.80
C PRO A 10 -2.78 17.22 -1.81
N LEU A 11 -2.19 17.91 -0.84
CA LEU A 11 -2.90 18.55 0.27
C LEU A 11 -2.57 20.04 0.36
N ILE A 12 -3.55 20.85 0.72
CA ILE A 12 -3.38 22.26 1.04
C ILE A 12 -2.78 22.34 2.46
N ASP A 13 -1.65 23.01 2.60
CA ASP A 13 -0.95 23.22 3.88
C ASP A 13 -0.72 21.95 4.71
N LYS A 14 -0.51 20.82 4.03
CA LYS A 14 -0.40 19.48 4.64
C LYS A 14 -1.62 19.08 5.47
N ASN A 15 -2.78 19.66 5.21
CA ASN A 15 -4.02 19.32 5.91
C ASN A 15 -4.78 18.20 5.17
N PRO A 16 -4.91 16.97 5.76
CA PRO A 16 -5.61 15.87 5.10
C PRO A 16 -7.10 16.12 4.84
N THR A 17 -7.71 17.10 5.51
CA THR A 17 -9.12 17.46 5.26
C THR A 17 -9.32 18.36 4.06
N GLN A 18 -8.23 18.80 3.41
CA GLN A 18 -8.26 19.75 2.28
C GLN A 18 -7.36 19.25 1.16
N ILE A 19 -7.97 18.62 0.16
CA ILE A 19 -7.25 18.11 -1.01
C ILE A 19 -7.06 19.23 -2.06
N THR A 20 -6.00 19.11 -2.86
CA THR A 20 -5.71 20.03 -3.96
C THR A 20 -6.29 19.46 -5.26
N GLU A 21 -7.30 20.13 -5.85
CA GLU A 21 -7.97 19.65 -7.05
C GLU A 21 -7.00 19.36 -8.20
N GLY A 22 -6.08 20.26 -8.52
CA GLY A 22 -5.10 20.08 -9.60
C GLY A 22 -4.18 18.87 -9.42
N TYR A 23 -4.00 18.36 -8.18
CA TYR A 23 -3.32 17.09 -7.95
C TYR A 23 -4.22 15.91 -8.32
N PHE A 24 -5.45 15.93 -7.83
CA PHE A 24 -6.38 14.82 -8.00
C PHE A 24 -6.99 14.73 -9.40
N GLU A 25 -6.99 15.79 -10.19
CA GLU A 25 -7.37 15.73 -11.62
C GLU A 25 -6.50 14.75 -12.42
N LEU A 26 -5.20 14.65 -12.10
CA LEU A 26 -4.32 13.66 -12.71
C LEU A 26 -4.68 12.23 -12.26
N VAL A 27 -4.99 12.05 -10.98
CA VAL A 27 -5.43 10.76 -10.43
C VAL A 27 -6.75 10.33 -11.07
N ASP A 28 -7.71 11.26 -11.20
CA ASP A 28 -8.99 11.05 -11.87
C ASP A 28 -8.79 10.58 -13.32
N PHE A 29 -7.89 11.26 -14.04
CA PHE A 29 -7.58 10.91 -15.43
C PHE A 29 -7.08 9.46 -15.53
N VAL A 30 -6.11 9.07 -14.68
CA VAL A 30 -5.55 7.72 -14.68
C VAL A 30 -6.62 6.68 -14.35
N ILE A 31 -7.44 6.91 -13.32
CA ILE A 31 -8.50 5.99 -12.91
C ILE A 31 -9.54 5.81 -14.02
N ARG A 32 -10.01 6.90 -14.63
CA ARG A 32 -11.00 6.84 -15.70
C ARG A 32 -10.46 6.16 -16.95
N GLU A 33 -9.21 6.46 -17.33
CA GLU A 33 -8.60 5.81 -18.52
C GLU A 33 -8.35 4.31 -18.31
N ALA A 34 -8.01 3.89 -17.09
CA ALA A 34 -7.94 2.49 -16.73
C ALA A 34 -9.32 1.81 -16.80
N GLY A 35 -10.32 2.42 -16.19
CA GLY A 35 -11.70 1.91 -16.19
C GLY A 35 -12.28 1.74 -17.59
N LYS A 36 -12.04 2.68 -18.52
CA LYS A 36 -12.43 2.55 -19.94
C LYS A 36 -11.82 1.34 -20.62
N ARG A 37 -10.73 0.82 -20.11
CA ARG A 37 -10.00 -0.36 -20.62
C ARG A 37 -10.32 -1.64 -19.86
N GLY A 38 -11.30 -1.59 -18.94
CA GLY A 38 -11.69 -2.73 -18.11
C GLY A 38 -10.69 -3.05 -16.99
N LEU A 39 -9.81 -2.11 -16.62
CA LEU A 39 -8.84 -2.27 -15.55
C LEU A 39 -9.35 -1.64 -14.25
N TYR A 40 -9.07 -2.28 -13.13
CA TYR A 40 -9.25 -1.71 -11.81
C TYR A 40 -7.94 -1.15 -11.30
N ILE A 41 -8.00 -0.01 -10.60
CA ILE A 41 -6.86 0.60 -9.93
C ILE A 41 -6.86 0.20 -8.46
N GLY A 42 -5.78 -0.44 -8.00
CA GLY A 42 -5.49 -0.56 -6.58
C GLY A 42 -5.00 0.79 -6.06
N LEU A 43 -5.90 1.57 -5.45
CA LEU A 43 -5.60 2.92 -4.99
C LEU A 43 -5.16 2.91 -3.54
N LEU A 44 -3.92 3.36 -3.28
CA LEU A 44 -3.44 3.64 -1.94
C LEU A 44 -3.75 5.11 -1.62
N PRO A 45 -4.65 5.40 -0.66
CA PRO A 45 -5.01 6.77 -0.30
C PRO A 45 -3.81 7.58 0.19
N THR A 46 -2.93 6.91 0.91
CA THR A 46 -1.67 7.45 1.42
C THR A 46 -0.68 6.32 1.66
N TRP A 47 0.61 6.64 1.68
CA TRP A 47 1.64 5.69 2.08
C TRP A 47 1.73 5.61 3.61
N ALA A 48 1.97 4.42 4.15
CA ALA A 48 1.92 4.18 5.59
C ALA A 48 2.91 5.02 6.42
N SER A 49 3.98 5.53 5.83
CA SER A 49 4.89 6.45 6.52
C SER A 49 4.22 7.75 7.00
N ASN A 50 3.08 8.12 6.45
CA ASN A 50 2.31 9.31 6.85
C ASN A 50 1.42 9.07 8.08
N VAL A 51 1.28 7.81 8.50
CA VAL A 51 0.50 7.40 9.68
C VAL A 51 1.38 7.23 10.92
N VAL A 52 2.70 7.24 10.74
CA VAL A 52 3.68 6.94 11.78
C VAL A 52 4.33 8.21 12.29
N GLU A 53 4.49 8.31 13.60
CA GLU A 53 5.34 9.31 14.23
C GLU A 53 6.81 8.99 13.91
N LYS A 54 7.57 9.98 13.47
CA LYS A 54 8.96 9.80 13.09
C LYS A 54 9.84 10.94 13.58
N ASP A 55 10.96 10.61 14.21
CA ASP A 55 11.98 11.57 14.65
C ASP A 55 11.39 12.72 15.50
N GLY A 56 10.42 12.39 16.38
CA GLY A 56 9.74 13.37 17.24
C GLY A 56 8.69 14.24 16.53
N ASN A 57 8.46 14.01 15.22
CA ASN A 57 7.40 14.68 14.48
C ASN A 57 6.13 13.84 14.52
N PRO A 58 4.95 14.46 14.73
CA PRO A 58 3.68 13.75 14.71
C PRO A 58 3.41 13.16 13.32
N ALA A 59 2.64 12.08 13.29
CA ALA A 59 2.09 11.58 12.05
C ALA A 59 1.24 12.65 11.35
N LEU A 60 1.18 12.61 10.02
CA LEU A 60 0.32 13.49 9.24
C LEU A 60 -1.16 13.21 9.54
N PHE A 61 -1.48 11.93 9.74
CA PHE A 61 -2.83 11.48 10.04
C PHE A 61 -3.04 11.24 11.54
N ASN A 62 -4.25 11.55 11.98
CA ASN A 62 -4.88 11.11 13.21
C ASN A 62 -6.26 10.51 12.87
N PRO A 63 -6.98 9.87 13.80
CA PRO A 63 -8.26 9.25 13.49
C PRO A 63 -9.28 10.18 12.83
N ASP A 64 -9.41 11.43 13.30
CA ASP A 64 -10.42 12.37 12.81
C ASP A 64 -10.15 12.83 11.37
N ASN A 65 -8.90 13.25 11.09
CA ASN A 65 -8.55 13.70 9.75
C ASN A 65 -8.43 12.53 8.76
N ALA A 66 -8.06 11.33 9.23
CA ALA A 66 -8.04 10.11 8.42
C ALA A 66 -9.46 9.72 7.96
N TYR A 67 -10.44 9.78 8.87
CA TYR A 67 -11.85 9.58 8.53
C TYR A 67 -12.31 10.59 7.46
N THR A 68 -12.04 11.88 7.69
CA THR A 68 -12.45 12.95 6.77
C THR A 68 -11.82 12.77 5.39
N TYR A 69 -10.52 12.50 5.34
CA TYR A 69 -9.79 12.23 4.09
C TYR A 69 -10.34 11.01 3.36
N GLY A 70 -10.54 9.92 4.09
CA GLY A 70 -11.15 8.70 3.55
C GLY A 70 -12.52 8.97 2.94
N LYS A 71 -13.37 9.74 3.62
CA LYS A 71 -14.71 10.12 3.13
C LYS A 71 -14.66 10.98 1.87
N ILE A 72 -13.73 11.94 1.81
CA ILE A 72 -13.53 12.77 0.61
C ILE A 72 -13.17 11.88 -0.59
N LEU A 73 -12.17 11.01 -0.44
CA LEU A 73 -11.72 10.14 -1.53
C LEU A 73 -12.77 9.08 -1.89
N GLY A 74 -13.40 8.46 -0.90
CA GLY A 74 -14.48 7.50 -1.10
C GLY A 74 -15.63 8.11 -1.91
N THR A 75 -16.02 9.35 -1.59
CA THR A 75 -17.07 10.08 -2.33
C THR A 75 -16.61 10.41 -3.76
N ARG A 76 -15.35 10.84 -3.94
CA ARG A 76 -14.80 11.19 -5.26
C ARG A 76 -14.79 10.01 -6.21
N TYR A 77 -14.44 8.82 -5.72
CA TYR A 77 -14.23 7.64 -6.55
C TYR A 77 -15.32 6.57 -6.42
N LYS A 78 -16.46 6.88 -5.82
CA LYS A 78 -17.54 5.90 -5.54
C LYS A 78 -18.07 5.14 -6.76
N ASN A 79 -18.00 5.75 -7.96
CA ASN A 79 -18.48 5.16 -9.21
C ASN A 79 -17.35 4.70 -10.13
N GLU A 80 -16.12 4.75 -9.67
CA GLU A 80 -14.95 4.44 -10.47
C GLU A 80 -14.45 3.01 -10.19
N ALA A 81 -13.67 2.46 -11.11
CA ALA A 81 -13.09 1.12 -11.02
C ALA A 81 -11.89 1.10 -10.05
N VAL A 82 -12.15 1.25 -8.76
CA VAL A 82 -11.14 1.33 -7.70
C VAL A 82 -11.29 0.18 -6.71
N ILE A 83 -10.17 -0.39 -6.31
CA ILE A 83 -10.00 -1.25 -5.15
C ILE A 83 -9.12 -0.49 -4.16
N TRP A 84 -9.59 -0.30 -2.94
CA TRP A 84 -8.84 0.44 -1.92
C TRP A 84 -7.78 -0.43 -1.27
N ILE A 85 -6.55 0.04 -1.25
CA ILE A 85 -5.44 -0.64 -0.61
C ILE A 85 -4.87 0.29 0.46
N LEU A 86 -5.20 0.05 1.71
CA LEU A 86 -4.62 0.80 2.83
C LEU A 86 -3.21 0.31 3.14
N GLY A 87 -2.45 1.03 3.94
CA GLY A 87 -1.10 0.64 4.32
C GLY A 87 -0.04 1.14 3.34
N GLY A 88 0.79 0.23 2.85
CA GLY A 88 1.93 0.51 1.97
C GLY A 88 3.26 0.18 2.64
N ASP A 89 3.71 -1.06 2.45
CA ASP A 89 5.01 -1.59 2.87
C ASP A 89 5.35 -1.36 4.36
N ARG A 90 4.33 -1.47 5.22
CA ARG A 90 4.49 -1.27 6.65
C ARG A 90 3.49 -2.07 7.48
N ASN A 91 3.96 -2.56 8.62
CA ASN A 91 3.12 -3.21 9.62
C ASN A 91 2.46 -2.17 10.53
N VAL A 92 1.35 -2.54 11.12
CA VAL A 92 0.73 -1.80 12.22
C VAL A 92 1.48 -2.16 13.51
N VAL A 93 2.02 -1.16 14.19
CA VAL A 93 2.86 -1.38 15.39
C VAL A 93 2.19 -0.86 16.65
N THR A 94 1.33 0.15 16.55
CA THR A 94 0.67 0.80 17.70
C THR A 94 -0.84 0.81 17.53
N ASP A 95 -1.56 0.87 18.65
CA ASP A 95 -3.02 1.02 18.67
C ASP A 95 -3.46 2.30 17.94
N LYS A 96 -2.67 3.36 18.05
CA LYS A 96 -2.93 4.61 17.35
C LYS A 96 -2.87 4.47 15.82
N GLU A 97 -1.88 3.73 15.29
CA GLU A 97 -1.81 3.42 13.86
C GLU A 97 -3.02 2.58 13.42
N PHE A 98 -3.40 1.60 14.24
CA PHE A 98 -4.58 0.78 13.99
C PHE A 98 -5.85 1.65 13.91
N GLU A 99 -6.07 2.54 14.88
CA GLU A 99 -7.22 3.44 14.92
C GLU A 99 -7.27 4.40 13.71
N ILE A 100 -6.11 4.89 13.26
CA ILE A 100 -6.03 5.75 12.06
C ILE A 100 -6.50 4.99 10.82
N TRP A 101 -6.03 3.75 10.62
CA TRP A 101 -6.44 2.93 9.49
C TRP A 101 -7.92 2.54 9.55
N GLN A 102 -8.43 2.22 10.73
CA GLN A 102 -9.86 1.96 10.94
C GLN A 102 -10.72 3.17 10.59
N SER A 103 -10.30 4.35 11.04
CA SER A 103 -11.01 5.59 10.77
C SER A 103 -10.99 5.93 9.27
N MET A 104 -9.85 5.75 8.60
CA MET A 104 -9.73 5.95 7.15
C MET A 104 -10.63 4.98 6.39
N ALA A 105 -10.62 3.69 6.73
CA ALA A 105 -11.48 2.68 6.12
C ALA A 105 -12.96 3.03 6.27
N LYS A 106 -13.37 3.42 7.49
CA LYS A 106 -14.74 3.86 7.77
C LYS A 106 -15.13 5.06 6.92
N GLY A 107 -14.26 6.06 6.82
CA GLY A 107 -14.50 7.22 5.97
C GLY A 107 -14.69 6.84 4.50
N ILE A 108 -13.83 5.98 3.96
CA ILE A 108 -13.94 5.49 2.58
C ILE A 108 -15.28 4.76 2.37
N GLN A 109 -15.64 3.83 3.26
CA GLN A 109 -16.92 3.10 3.16
C GLN A 109 -18.12 4.04 3.20
N GLU A 110 -18.10 5.03 4.06
CA GLU A 110 -19.20 6.00 4.12
C GLU A 110 -19.27 6.86 2.85
N GLY A 111 -18.11 7.25 2.31
CA GLY A 111 -18.03 8.04 1.08
C GLY A 111 -18.49 7.28 -0.16
N ASN A 112 -18.14 6.00 -0.30
CA ASN A 112 -18.45 5.20 -1.48
C ASN A 112 -19.72 4.33 -1.32
N GLY A 113 -20.38 4.37 -0.16
CA GLY A 113 -21.54 3.53 0.13
C GLY A 113 -21.21 2.06 0.40
N GLY A 114 -19.97 1.73 0.72
CA GLY A 114 -19.53 0.38 1.06
C GLY A 114 -19.51 -0.61 -0.11
N THR A 115 -19.49 -0.13 -1.35
CA THR A 115 -19.64 -0.97 -2.56
C THR A 115 -18.32 -1.45 -3.16
N GLN A 116 -17.20 -0.80 -2.81
CA GLN A 116 -15.89 -1.12 -3.37
C GLN A 116 -15.09 -2.02 -2.43
N LEU A 117 -14.28 -2.91 -3.01
CA LEU A 117 -13.39 -3.79 -2.25
C LEU A 117 -12.28 -2.97 -1.57
N MET A 118 -11.87 -3.45 -0.39
CA MET A 118 -10.81 -2.82 0.39
C MET A 118 -9.93 -3.87 1.05
N SER A 119 -8.63 -3.58 1.11
CA SER A 119 -7.64 -4.41 1.80
C SER A 119 -6.52 -3.55 2.42
N TYR A 120 -5.52 -4.21 3.01
CA TYR A 120 -4.37 -3.57 3.65
C TYR A 120 -3.07 -4.22 3.15
N HIS A 121 -2.11 -3.40 2.72
CA HIS A 121 -0.79 -3.81 2.25
C HIS A 121 0.25 -3.71 3.38
N PRO A 122 0.69 -4.83 3.95
CA PRO A 122 1.72 -4.87 4.99
C PRO A 122 3.13 -4.79 4.40
N THR A 123 4.15 -4.96 5.24
CA THR A 123 5.54 -5.17 4.79
C THR A 123 5.80 -6.62 4.38
N GLY A 124 7.00 -6.88 3.85
CA GLY A 124 7.43 -8.20 3.36
C GLY A 124 7.32 -9.35 4.37
N GLU A 125 7.03 -10.53 3.83
CA GLU A 125 6.80 -11.81 4.51
C GLU A 125 5.64 -11.80 5.53
N ILE A 126 4.74 -10.81 5.46
CA ILE A 126 3.60 -10.64 6.35
C ILE A 126 2.30 -10.46 5.57
N SER A 127 1.19 -10.65 6.24
CA SER A 127 -0.14 -10.54 5.66
C SER A 127 -1.05 -9.65 6.53
N SER A 128 -1.98 -8.97 5.86
CA SER A 128 -3.00 -8.12 6.48
C SER A 128 -3.85 -8.82 7.54
N HIS A 129 -3.95 -10.17 7.50
CA HIS A 129 -4.79 -10.92 8.42
C HIS A 129 -4.37 -10.74 9.88
N TYR A 130 -3.11 -10.45 10.16
CA TYR A 130 -2.61 -10.26 11.52
C TYR A 130 -3.34 -9.16 12.29
N TRP A 131 -3.79 -8.12 11.58
CA TRP A 131 -4.44 -6.96 12.21
C TRP A 131 -5.91 -6.83 11.86
N PHE A 132 -6.26 -7.11 10.59
CA PHE A 132 -7.54 -6.65 10.03
C PHE A 132 -8.44 -7.78 9.54
N HIS A 133 -8.08 -9.05 9.76
CA HIS A 133 -8.88 -10.17 9.23
C HIS A 133 -10.35 -10.13 9.62
N ASN A 134 -10.63 -9.77 10.87
CA ASN A 134 -11.98 -9.73 11.42
C ASN A 134 -12.71 -8.41 11.15
N GLU A 135 -12.04 -7.45 10.55
CA GLU A 135 -12.65 -6.17 10.24
C GLU A 135 -13.64 -6.31 9.07
N SER A 136 -14.81 -5.70 9.24
CA SER A 136 -15.89 -5.78 8.25
C SER A 136 -15.55 -5.12 6.92
N TRP A 137 -14.65 -4.14 6.93
CA TRP A 137 -14.20 -3.44 5.74
C TRP A 137 -13.15 -4.23 4.95
N LEU A 138 -12.43 -5.18 5.57
CA LEU A 138 -11.42 -5.98 4.86
C LEU A 138 -12.11 -7.03 3.98
N SER A 139 -12.12 -6.80 2.69
CA SER A 139 -12.76 -7.69 1.71
C SER A 139 -11.94 -8.93 1.41
N PHE A 140 -10.62 -8.81 1.40
CA PHE A 140 -9.65 -9.89 1.15
C PHE A 140 -8.33 -9.59 1.87
N ASN A 141 -7.53 -10.63 2.09
CA ASN A 141 -6.21 -10.44 2.67
C ASN A 141 -5.17 -10.16 1.59
N ILE A 142 -4.21 -9.30 1.90
CA ILE A 142 -2.99 -9.10 1.10
C ILE A 142 -1.81 -9.71 1.83
N LEU A 143 -1.02 -10.45 1.08
CA LEU A 143 0.30 -10.94 1.41
C LEU A 143 1.31 -10.17 0.58
N GLN A 144 2.40 -9.72 1.19
CA GLN A 144 3.64 -9.36 0.50
C GLN A 144 4.64 -10.47 0.75
N SER A 145 4.89 -11.34 -0.24
CA SER A 145 5.90 -12.37 -0.07
C SER A 145 7.31 -11.82 -0.19
N GLY A 146 7.48 -10.76 -0.98
CA GLY A 146 8.69 -9.97 -1.00
C GLY A 146 9.87 -10.63 -1.71
N HIS A 147 11.09 -10.14 -1.39
CA HIS A 147 12.33 -10.45 -2.09
C HIS A 147 13.38 -11.14 -1.21
N TYR A 148 12.95 -11.74 -0.10
CA TYR A 148 13.86 -12.34 0.88
C TYR A 148 14.42 -13.68 0.42
N ARG A 149 13.69 -14.40 -0.44
CA ARG A 149 14.01 -15.79 -0.81
C ARG A 149 13.79 -16.01 -2.30
N ARG A 150 14.66 -16.85 -2.89
CA ARG A 150 14.52 -17.29 -4.28
C ARG A 150 13.25 -18.12 -4.51
N MET A 151 12.83 -18.86 -3.51
CA MET A 151 11.60 -19.66 -3.51
C MET A 151 10.79 -19.34 -2.27
N ASP A 152 9.80 -18.47 -2.46
CA ASP A 152 8.90 -18.14 -1.38
C ASP A 152 7.88 -19.26 -1.18
N PRO A 153 7.70 -19.72 0.06
CA PRO A 153 6.73 -20.74 0.39
C PRO A 153 5.30 -20.22 0.42
N VAL A 154 4.82 -19.60 -0.67
CA VAL A 154 3.46 -19.02 -0.80
C VAL A 154 2.39 -20.08 -0.43
N TYR A 155 2.66 -21.36 -0.66
CA TYR A 155 1.77 -22.46 -0.25
C TYR A 155 1.51 -22.51 1.27
N ARG A 156 2.44 -22.02 2.11
CA ARG A 156 2.24 -21.95 3.57
C ARG A 156 1.17 -20.94 3.92
N PHE A 157 1.15 -19.82 3.22
CA PHE A 157 0.12 -18.80 3.40
C PHE A 157 -1.25 -19.32 2.94
N SER A 158 -1.33 -20.03 1.84
CA SER A 158 -2.61 -20.61 1.39
C SER A 158 -3.18 -21.59 2.42
N GLY A 159 -2.35 -22.47 3.00
CA GLY A 159 -2.76 -23.38 4.07
C GLY A 159 -3.22 -22.65 5.33
N MET A 160 -2.56 -21.55 5.68
CA MET A 160 -2.96 -20.71 6.82
C MET A 160 -4.30 -20.03 6.56
N TYR A 161 -4.49 -19.40 5.39
CA TYR A 161 -5.75 -18.71 5.06
C TYR A 161 -6.96 -19.65 5.05
N ALA A 162 -6.78 -20.93 4.65
CA ALA A 162 -7.84 -21.92 4.67
C ALA A 162 -8.34 -22.26 6.10
N GLN A 163 -7.57 -21.90 7.13
CA GLN A 163 -7.92 -22.13 8.54
C GLN A 163 -8.51 -20.90 9.22
N LEU A 164 -8.49 -19.73 8.57
CA LEU A 164 -9.04 -18.51 9.14
C LEU A 164 -10.58 -18.50 9.07
N ASN A 165 -11.21 -17.90 10.05
CA ASN A 165 -12.66 -17.75 10.11
C ASN A 165 -13.00 -16.26 10.39
N PRO A 166 -13.81 -15.60 9.54
CA PRO A 166 -14.41 -16.11 8.29
C PRO A 166 -13.36 -16.40 7.22
N ILE A 167 -13.65 -17.29 6.29
CA ILE A 167 -12.78 -17.49 5.12
C ILE A 167 -12.89 -16.24 4.24
N LYS A 168 -11.76 -15.61 3.94
CA LYS A 168 -11.66 -14.48 3.00
C LYS A 168 -10.69 -14.83 1.87
N PRO A 169 -10.90 -14.32 0.65
CA PRO A 169 -9.90 -14.41 -0.42
C PRO A 169 -8.57 -13.81 0.00
N PHE A 170 -7.49 -14.21 -0.66
CA PHE A 170 -6.19 -13.59 -0.48
C PHE A 170 -5.46 -13.37 -1.80
N VAL A 171 -4.60 -12.36 -1.84
CA VAL A 171 -3.79 -11.99 -2.99
C VAL A 171 -2.34 -11.80 -2.53
N ASN A 172 -1.39 -12.38 -3.24
CA ASN A 172 0.01 -11.99 -3.13
C ASN A 172 0.20 -10.74 -3.99
N ALA A 173 0.11 -9.56 -3.37
CA ALA A 173 0.11 -8.28 -4.08
C ALA A 173 1.52 -7.77 -4.39
N GLU A 174 2.54 -8.29 -3.70
CA GLU A 174 3.94 -7.94 -3.97
C GLU A 174 4.81 -9.20 -3.82
N PRO A 175 4.86 -10.04 -4.88
CA PRO A 175 5.83 -11.13 -4.98
C PRO A 175 7.21 -10.61 -5.34
N SER A 176 8.17 -11.49 -5.49
CA SER A 176 9.47 -11.15 -6.07
C SER A 176 9.28 -10.55 -7.47
N TYR A 177 9.92 -9.41 -7.72
CA TYR A 177 9.85 -8.73 -9.01
C TYR A 177 10.67 -9.47 -10.06
N GLU A 178 10.21 -9.42 -11.31
CA GLU A 178 10.99 -9.92 -12.46
C GLU A 178 12.32 -9.14 -12.56
N ASP A 179 13.38 -9.86 -12.93
CA ASP A 179 14.73 -9.31 -13.12
C ASP A 179 15.32 -8.56 -11.91
N ILE A 180 14.75 -8.77 -10.72
CA ILE A 180 15.27 -8.23 -9.46
C ILE A 180 15.81 -9.39 -8.62
N PRO A 181 17.08 -9.34 -8.19
CA PRO A 181 17.66 -10.40 -7.37
C PRO A 181 17.04 -10.46 -5.97
N VAL A 182 17.09 -11.63 -5.38
CA VAL A 182 16.79 -11.80 -3.95
C VAL A 182 17.66 -10.85 -3.12
N LEU A 183 17.09 -10.24 -2.10
CA LEU A 183 17.78 -9.26 -1.26
C LEU A 183 18.34 -8.06 -2.07
N PHE A 184 17.60 -7.58 -3.05
CA PHE A 184 18.05 -6.54 -3.98
C PHE A 184 18.58 -5.26 -3.31
N TRP A 185 18.11 -4.93 -2.12
CA TRP A 185 18.62 -3.81 -1.33
C TRP A 185 20.11 -3.93 -0.98
N GLU A 186 20.65 -5.14 -0.85
CA GLU A 186 22.07 -5.37 -0.68
C GLU A 186 22.89 -4.99 -1.92
N TYR A 187 22.24 -4.99 -3.08
CA TYR A 187 22.87 -4.65 -4.35
C TYR A 187 22.82 -3.14 -4.64
N PHE A 188 21.78 -2.45 -4.20
CA PHE A 188 21.70 -0.99 -4.33
C PHE A 188 22.58 -0.25 -3.33
N ASP A 189 22.78 -0.82 -2.16
CA ASP A 189 23.62 -0.25 -1.09
C ASP A 189 24.79 -1.19 -0.74
N TYR A 190 25.42 -1.72 -1.79
CA TYR A 190 26.44 -2.77 -1.69
C TYR A 190 27.60 -2.42 -0.75
N ALA A 191 28.01 -1.15 -0.68
CA ALA A 191 29.09 -0.69 0.20
C ALA A 191 28.72 -0.82 1.67
N LYS A 192 27.46 -0.57 2.04
CA LYS A 192 26.93 -0.73 3.40
C LYS A 192 26.92 -2.19 3.84
N PHE A 193 26.76 -3.11 2.91
CA PHE A 193 26.80 -4.54 3.16
C PHE A 193 28.18 -5.17 2.93
N GLY A 194 29.23 -4.35 2.77
CA GLY A 194 30.61 -4.81 2.60
C GLY A 194 30.90 -5.47 1.24
N LYS A 195 30.00 -5.29 0.27
CA LYS A 195 30.16 -5.82 -1.11
C LYS A 195 30.79 -4.77 -2.01
N LYS A 196 31.41 -5.22 -3.13
CA LYS A 196 31.92 -4.34 -4.17
C LYS A 196 31.00 -4.40 -5.39
N LYS A 197 31.00 -3.33 -6.19
CA LYS A 197 30.18 -3.25 -7.40
C LYS A 197 30.48 -4.39 -8.38
N GLU A 198 31.73 -4.74 -8.56
CA GLU A 198 32.17 -5.83 -9.42
C GLU A 198 31.72 -7.24 -8.97
N ASP A 199 31.40 -7.38 -7.69
CA ASP A 199 30.87 -8.66 -7.16
C ASP A 199 29.38 -8.86 -7.52
N ILE A 200 28.71 -7.77 -7.87
CA ILE A 200 27.26 -7.73 -8.03
C ILE A 200 26.88 -7.53 -9.49
N ILE A 201 27.60 -6.66 -10.20
CA ILE A 201 27.30 -6.32 -11.59
C ILE A 201 28.29 -7.04 -12.48
N GLY A 202 27.79 -7.77 -13.47
CA GLY A 202 28.59 -8.41 -14.50
C GLY A 202 29.12 -7.43 -15.54
N ASP A 203 30.02 -7.89 -16.39
CA ASP A 203 30.64 -7.09 -17.47
C ASP A 203 29.60 -6.58 -18.48
N ASN A 204 28.44 -7.23 -18.55
CA ASN A 204 27.30 -6.82 -19.37
C ASN A 204 26.44 -5.71 -18.73
N GLY A 205 26.81 -5.22 -17.54
CA GLY A 205 26.04 -4.22 -16.79
C GLY A 205 24.80 -4.75 -16.07
N LEU A 206 24.53 -6.06 -16.14
CA LEU A 206 23.42 -6.70 -15.44
C LEU A 206 23.87 -7.27 -14.09
N ILE A 207 22.91 -7.44 -13.18
CA ILE A 207 23.16 -8.06 -11.88
C ILE A 207 23.50 -9.53 -12.11
N LYS A 208 24.59 -9.99 -11.51
CA LYS A 208 24.99 -11.39 -11.53
C LYS A 208 23.96 -12.22 -10.78
N ASP A 209 23.49 -13.28 -11.41
CA ASP A 209 22.71 -14.31 -10.74
C ASP A 209 23.58 -14.96 -9.65
N THR A 210 23.12 -14.93 -8.42
CA THR A 210 23.78 -15.58 -7.28
C THR A 210 23.10 -16.89 -6.94
#